data_d7494677d7eee2fa9530a9a958c8a50c
#
_entry.id   d7494677d7eee2fa9530a9a958c8a50c
#
_cell.length_a   1.000
_cell.length_b   1.000
_cell.length_c   1.000
_cell.angle_alpha   90.00
_cell.angle_beta   90.00
_cell.angle_gamma   90.00
#
_symmetry.space_group_name_H-M   'P 1'
#
loop_
_entity.id
_entity.type
_entity.pdbx_description
1 polymer ?
#
loop_
_entity_poly.entity_id
_entity_poly.type
_entity_poly.pdbx_seq_one_letter_code
_entity_poly.pdbx_strand_id
1 'polypeptide(L)'
;MIRHYKVPSQDVTDGVREEIAGDAVWHSATASEVMNWTSLAYFFATEVWNRYHVPVGMLVASKGGTDIESWISQERLKDFPRLLVDEEAVRKVKESRQDKGSGRWNQKDFDDSDWAETEVPGTWDERGIRTKGSVWYRKTFDLPSSMVGRHVRIYMGRMADGDSVFVNGRLVGTTSYFGPPRKYDIPAGVLVQGKNNVTLKLTAMNGHGEIVPDKPYVIRGDEDSVSLCGTWKYKVGIDRTGVEEYIERLRQQKMVGSGLYNGMIYPIRDWKVRGTIWYQGENNAGRAGEYAPLLKSLIADWRESWQMPDMPFLLVQLPNYMKKHDRPTDSGWARLREAQLQVASEVPHTALAVTYDVGEWNDIHPLDKKSVAQRLFLGARKLIYGEKVACSGPIYRGMEVDGDRVVISFTEVGRGLASRGGGLKHFAVAGEDRKFVWADAVIKGNKVVVSNKDVKHPVAVRYAWSDNPSDANLCNKDGLLAAPFRTDNW
;
A
#
# COMPACT_ATOMS: atom_id res chain seq x y z
N MET A 1 1.70 -11.45 31.37
CA MET A 1 2.64 -11.72 30.25
C MET A 1 2.05 -11.06 29.00
N ILE A 2 2.84 -10.24 28.31
CA ILE A 2 2.46 -9.64 27.01
C ILE A 2 3.31 -10.30 25.92
N ARG A 3 2.69 -10.68 24.81
CA ARG A 3 3.33 -11.24 23.64
C ARG A 3 2.90 -10.54 22.37
N HIS A 4 3.78 -10.52 21.38
CA HIS A 4 3.58 -9.91 20.07
C HIS A 4 3.94 -10.90 18.97
N TYR A 5 3.08 -11.00 17.98
CA TYR A 5 3.32 -11.73 16.75
C TYR A 5 3.14 -10.79 15.56
N LYS A 6 4.18 -10.59 14.77
CA LYS A 6 4.12 -9.80 13.55
C LYS A 6 3.82 -10.72 12.37
N VAL A 7 2.64 -10.59 11.79
CA VAL A 7 2.29 -11.30 10.55
C VAL A 7 3.18 -10.75 9.43
N PRO A 8 3.93 -11.63 8.73
CA PRO A 8 4.75 -11.21 7.59
C PRO A 8 3.90 -10.56 6.50
N SER A 9 4.41 -9.44 5.96
CA SER A 9 3.68 -8.70 4.93
C SER A 9 3.69 -9.44 3.61
N GLN A 10 2.54 -9.87 3.16
CA GLN A 10 2.32 -10.49 1.85
C GLN A 10 1.12 -9.88 1.14
N ASP A 11 1.32 -9.43 -0.08
CA ASP A 11 0.29 -8.95 -0.99
C ASP A 11 0.09 -10.01 -2.09
N VAL A 12 -1.01 -10.74 -2.01
CA VAL A 12 -1.26 -11.94 -2.79
C VAL A 12 -2.49 -11.77 -3.66
N THR A 13 -2.29 -11.70 -4.96
CA THR A 13 -3.36 -11.41 -5.93
C THR A 13 -3.90 -12.63 -6.67
N ASP A 14 -3.29 -13.79 -6.47
CA ASP A 14 -3.59 -15.04 -7.17
C ASP A 14 -4.30 -16.09 -6.27
N GLY A 15 -5.09 -15.63 -5.32
CA GLY A 15 -5.87 -16.44 -4.39
C GLY A 15 -5.35 -16.41 -2.97
N VAL A 16 -6.08 -17.00 -2.03
CA VAL A 16 -5.75 -17.02 -0.61
C VAL A 16 -4.54 -17.91 -0.32
N ARG A 17 -3.83 -17.61 0.78
CA ARG A 17 -2.79 -18.47 1.34
C ARG A 17 -3.33 -19.14 2.59
N GLU A 18 -3.20 -20.48 2.67
CA GLU A 18 -3.63 -21.24 3.84
C GLU A 18 -2.66 -21.07 5.01
N GLU A 19 -1.39 -20.84 4.74
CA GLU A 19 -0.32 -20.73 5.73
C GLU A 19 0.31 -19.35 5.76
N ILE A 20 0.79 -18.97 6.96
CA ILE A 20 1.56 -17.74 7.16
C ILE A 20 2.93 -17.91 6.50
N ALA A 21 3.36 -16.89 5.74
CA ALA A 21 4.67 -16.92 5.13
C ALA A 21 5.81 -16.76 6.13
N GLY A 22 6.93 -17.47 5.88
CA GLY A 22 8.16 -17.32 6.63
C GLY A 22 8.11 -17.86 8.05
N ASP A 23 9.15 -17.57 8.83
CA ASP A 23 9.41 -18.14 10.15
C ASP A 23 9.03 -17.19 11.30
N ALA A 24 7.91 -16.47 11.17
CA ALA A 24 7.46 -15.54 12.21
C ALA A 24 7.12 -16.30 13.51
N VAL A 25 7.52 -15.73 14.65
CA VAL A 25 7.34 -16.33 15.96
C VAL A 25 6.75 -15.34 16.97
N TRP A 26 6.22 -15.87 18.06
CA TRP A 26 5.75 -15.09 19.19
C TRP A 26 6.91 -14.56 20.03
N HIS A 27 7.05 -13.26 20.16
CA HIS A 27 8.01 -12.58 21.03
C HIS A 27 7.38 -12.21 22.37
N SER A 28 8.08 -12.43 23.47
CA SER A 28 7.66 -11.98 24.80
C SER A 28 8.18 -10.57 25.08
N ALA A 29 7.43 -9.77 25.82
CA ALA A 29 7.83 -8.41 26.18
C ALA A 29 9.07 -8.40 27.10
N THR A 30 10.20 -8.05 26.53
CA THR A 30 11.45 -7.69 27.24
C THR A 30 11.84 -6.27 26.85
N ALA A 31 12.74 -5.63 27.60
CA ALA A 31 13.16 -4.26 27.33
C ALA A 31 13.77 -4.08 25.92
N SER A 32 14.45 -5.10 25.39
CA SER A 32 15.03 -5.08 24.04
C SER A 32 13.99 -5.36 22.95
N GLU A 33 13.09 -6.30 23.16
CA GLU A 33 12.10 -6.72 22.17
C GLU A 33 11.05 -5.64 21.91
N VAL A 34 10.52 -5.00 22.97
CA VAL A 34 9.44 -4.01 22.82
C VAL A 34 9.84 -2.79 22.00
N MET A 35 11.12 -2.49 21.89
CA MET A 35 11.63 -1.38 21.06
C MET A 35 11.38 -1.60 19.56
N ASN A 36 11.20 -2.85 19.13
CA ASN A 36 10.95 -3.23 17.74
C ASN A 36 9.47 -3.51 17.46
N TRP A 37 8.60 -3.39 18.47
CA TRP A 37 7.18 -3.70 18.31
C TRP A 37 6.38 -2.53 17.79
N THR A 38 5.18 -2.82 17.30
CA THR A 38 4.16 -1.81 17.03
C THR A 38 3.76 -1.15 18.33
N SER A 39 4.12 0.13 18.52
CA SER A 39 3.94 0.85 19.78
C SER A 39 2.47 0.92 20.24
N LEU A 40 1.53 1.10 19.30
CA LEU A 40 0.10 1.07 19.61
C LEU A 40 -0.31 -0.27 20.24
N ALA A 41 0.11 -1.38 19.66
CA ALA A 41 -0.19 -2.71 20.17
C ALA A 41 0.39 -2.92 21.57
N TYR A 42 1.63 -2.50 21.78
CA TYR A 42 2.29 -2.60 23.08
C TYR A 42 1.57 -1.77 24.16
N PHE A 43 1.28 -0.50 23.89
CA PHE A 43 0.57 0.34 24.85
C PHE A 43 -0.83 -0.18 25.16
N PHE A 44 -1.58 -0.63 24.15
CA PHE A 44 -2.89 -1.22 24.38
C PHE A 44 -2.81 -2.49 25.24
N ALA A 45 -1.88 -3.39 24.93
CA ALA A 45 -1.67 -4.59 25.72
C ALA A 45 -1.26 -4.29 27.17
N THR A 46 -0.48 -3.22 27.37
CA THR A 46 -0.08 -2.74 28.69
C THR A 46 -1.28 -2.23 29.49
N GLU A 47 -2.20 -1.46 28.89
CA GLU A 47 -3.43 -1.02 29.56
C GLU A 47 -4.30 -2.23 29.99
N VAL A 48 -4.44 -3.24 29.12
CA VAL A 48 -5.17 -4.46 29.45
C VAL A 48 -4.49 -5.23 30.59
N TRP A 49 -3.17 -5.43 30.51
CA TRP A 49 -2.40 -6.13 31.54
C TRP A 49 -2.48 -5.42 32.90
N ASN A 50 -2.29 -4.12 32.91
CA ASN A 50 -2.27 -3.34 34.16
C ASN A 50 -3.63 -3.38 34.89
N ARG A 51 -4.73 -3.46 34.15
CA ARG A 51 -6.06 -3.46 34.75
C ARG A 51 -6.54 -4.85 35.15
N TYR A 52 -6.32 -5.86 34.28
CA TYR A 52 -6.95 -7.17 34.45
C TYR A 52 -5.96 -8.28 34.84
N HIS A 53 -4.68 -8.03 34.74
CA HIS A 53 -3.62 -9.00 35.02
C HIS A 53 -3.73 -10.32 34.22
N VAL A 54 -4.35 -10.27 33.04
CA VAL A 54 -4.49 -11.41 32.13
C VAL A 54 -3.39 -11.42 31.08
N PRO A 55 -2.95 -12.59 30.60
CA PRO A 55 -2.03 -12.65 29.46
C PRO A 55 -2.63 -11.98 28.21
N VAL A 56 -1.81 -11.21 27.49
CA VAL A 56 -2.23 -10.49 26.26
C VAL A 56 -1.33 -10.88 25.11
N GLY A 57 -1.91 -11.45 24.06
CA GLY A 57 -1.26 -11.69 22.77
C GLY A 57 -1.72 -10.64 21.75
N MET A 58 -0.79 -9.94 21.13
CA MET A 58 -1.06 -9.00 20.04
C MET A 58 -0.64 -9.63 18.72
N LEU A 59 -1.63 -9.92 17.87
CA LEU A 59 -1.44 -10.39 16.51
C LEU A 59 -1.48 -9.18 15.58
N VAL A 60 -0.35 -8.83 14.97
CA VAL A 60 -0.21 -7.57 14.22
C VAL A 60 -0.07 -7.86 12.73
N ALA A 61 -1.14 -7.67 11.99
CA ALA A 61 -1.17 -7.61 10.53
C ALA A 61 -1.24 -6.14 10.11
N SER A 62 -0.16 -5.61 9.55
CA SER A 62 -0.12 -4.20 9.15
C SER A 62 0.84 -3.96 7.98
N LYS A 63 0.41 -3.09 7.05
CA LYS A 63 1.21 -2.60 5.92
C LYS A 63 0.84 -1.13 5.67
N GLY A 64 1.82 -0.24 5.74
CA GLY A 64 1.61 1.19 5.51
C GLY A 64 1.27 1.52 4.06
N GLY A 65 0.55 2.64 3.84
CA GLY A 65 0.21 3.13 2.51
C GLY A 65 -0.78 2.25 1.74
N THR A 66 -1.69 1.54 2.45
CA THR A 66 -2.63 0.61 1.83
C THR A 66 -4.07 1.11 1.92
N ASP A 67 -4.85 0.84 0.89
CA ASP A 67 -6.30 1.10 0.86
C ASP A 67 -7.06 0.00 1.62
N ILE A 68 -8.24 0.34 2.16
CA ILE A 68 -9.07 -0.59 2.93
C ILE A 68 -9.46 -1.83 2.13
N GLU A 69 -9.72 -1.69 0.83
CA GLU A 69 -10.12 -2.78 -0.05
C GLU A 69 -9.09 -3.90 -0.15
N SER A 70 -7.82 -3.62 0.09
CA SER A 70 -6.77 -4.64 0.12
C SER A 70 -6.94 -5.65 1.27
N TRP A 71 -7.69 -5.27 2.30
CA TRP A 71 -7.93 -6.04 3.52
C TRP A 71 -9.29 -6.75 3.54
N ILE A 72 -10.04 -6.70 2.44
CA ILE A 72 -11.38 -7.30 2.26
C ILE A 72 -11.25 -8.50 1.34
N SER A 73 -11.97 -9.60 1.60
CA SER A 73 -11.98 -10.78 0.73
C SER A 73 -12.54 -10.46 -0.67
N GLN A 74 -12.09 -11.22 -1.66
CA GLN A 74 -12.61 -11.12 -3.03
C GLN A 74 -14.11 -11.34 -3.09
N GLU A 75 -14.63 -12.24 -2.24
CA GLU A 75 -16.07 -12.53 -2.16
C GLU A 75 -16.87 -11.30 -1.75
N ARG A 76 -16.42 -10.59 -0.72
CA ARG A 76 -17.08 -9.36 -0.25
C ARG A 76 -16.91 -8.18 -1.19
N LEU A 77 -15.82 -8.13 -1.95
CA LEU A 77 -15.61 -7.07 -2.95
C LEU A 77 -16.50 -7.22 -4.19
N LYS A 78 -17.22 -8.33 -4.36
CA LYS A 78 -18.24 -8.46 -5.44
C LYS A 78 -19.32 -7.39 -5.37
N ASP A 79 -19.62 -6.87 -4.18
CA ASP A 79 -20.53 -5.73 -4.00
C ASP A 79 -19.91 -4.40 -4.49
N PHE A 80 -18.60 -4.40 -4.79
CA PHE A 80 -17.85 -3.26 -5.30
C PHE A 80 -17.10 -3.63 -6.59
N PRO A 81 -17.76 -3.92 -7.71
CA PRO A 81 -17.17 -4.55 -8.90
C PRO A 81 -15.93 -3.83 -9.45
N ARG A 82 -15.86 -2.49 -9.32
CA ARG A 82 -14.69 -1.69 -9.76
C ARG A 82 -13.42 -1.91 -8.92
N LEU A 83 -13.53 -2.55 -7.75
CA LEU A 83 -12.41 -2.84 -6.83
C LEU A 83 -11.96 -4.30 -6.94
N LEU A 84 -12.63 -5.12 -7.76
CA LEU A 84 -12.23 -6.49 -8.01
C LEU A 84 -10.88 -6.55 -8.73
N VAL A 85 -10.10 -7.57 -8.42
CA VAL A 85 -8.85 -7.87 -9.12
C VAL A 85 -9.16 -8.13 -10.59
N ASP A 86 -8.48 -7.44 -11.48
CA ASP A 86 -8.46 -7.79 -12.89
C ASP A 86 -7.52 -8.97 -13.10
N GLU A 87 -8.04 -10.18 -12.89
CA GLU A 87 -7.26 -11.43 -12.98
C GLU A 87 -6.66 -11.63 -14.38
N GLU A 88 -7.36 -11.19 -15.42
CA GLU A 88 -6.82 -11.24 -16.77
C GLU A 88 -5.62 -10.32 -16.93
N ALA A 89 -5.71 -9.07 -16.45
CA ALA A 89 -4.61 -8.13 -16.51
C ALA A 89 -3.41 -8.63 -15.68
N VAL A 90 -3.64 -9.16 -14.47
CA VAL A 90 -2.59 -9.76 -13.63
C VAL A 90 -1.90 -10.91 -14.38
N ARG A 91 -2.67 -11.84 -14.95
CA ARG A 91 -2.16 -12.98 -15.69
C ARG A 91 -1.33 -12.54 -16.91
N LYS A 92 -1.89 -11.64 -17.74
CA LYS A 92 -1.21 -11.11 -18.94
C LYS A 92 0.10 -10.41 -18.61
N VAL A 93 0.11 -9.55 -17.58
CA VAL A 93 1.33 -8.86 -17.15
C VAL A 93 2.35 -9.84 -16.56
N LYS A 94 1.93 -10.85 -15.81
CA LYS A 94 2.81 -11.90 -15.25
C LYS A 94 3.45 -12.73 -16.38
N GLU A 95 2.63 -13.21 -17.31
CA GLU A 95 3.10 -13.97 -18.48
C GLU A 95 4.10 -13.17 -19.33
N SER A 96 3.83 -11.88 -19.55
CA SER A 96 4.69 -11.00 -20.33
C SER A 96 6.07 -10.75 -19.73
N ARG A 97 6.28 -11.03 -18.46
CA ARG A 97 7.56 -10.89 -17.76
C ARG A 97 8.42 -12.16 -17.81
N GLN A 98 7.84 -13.28 -18.20
CA GLN A 98 8.56 -14.54 -18.26
C GLN A 98 9.54 -14.55 -19.44
N ASP A 99 10.83 -14.73 -19.15
CA ASP A 99 11.86 -14.93 -20.16
C ASP A 99 11.91 -16.41 -20.56
N LYS A 100 11.41 -16.71 -21.75
CA LYS A 100 11.34 -18.07 -22.29
C LYS A 100 12.72 -18.72 -22.47
N GLY A 101 13.78 -17.89 -22.55
CA GLY A 101 15.16 -18.33 -22.77
C GLY A 101 15.96 -18.55 -21.50
N SER A 102 15.46 -18.08 -20.34
CA SER A 102 16.21 -18.12 -19.08
C SER A 102 16.61 -19.55 -18.69
N GLY A 103 17.92 -19.77 -18.45
CA GLY A 103 18.48 -21.05 -18.05
C GLY A 103 18.54 -22.14 -19.14
N ARG A 104 18.09 -21.85 -20.37
CA ARG A 104 18.03 -22.82 -21.47
C ARG A 104 18.79 -22.38 -22.72
N TRP A 105 18.46 -21.23 -23.25
CA TRP A 105 18.91 -20.78 -24.58
C TRP A 105 20.37 -20.36 -24.61
N ASN A 106 21.01 -20.18 -23.48
CA ASN A 106 22.46 -19.94 -23.37
C ASN A 106 23.30 -21.22 -23.39
N GLN A 107 22.67 -22.39 -23.24
CA GLN A 107 23.42 -23.66 -23.19
C GLN A 107 24.15 -23.92 -24.52
N LYS A 108 25.39 -24.48 -24.46
CA LYS A 108 26.21 -24.73 -25.63
C LYS A 108 25.52 -25.64 -26.65
N ASP A 109 24.93 -26.72 -26.17
CA ASP A 109 24.32 -27.78 -26.97
C ASP A 109 22.81 -27.55 -27.21
N PHE A 110 22.32 -26.33 -26.97
CA PHE A 110 20.92 -26.00 -27.23
C PHE A 110 20.63 -26.04 -28.74
N ASP A 111 19.58 -26.76 -29.13
CA ASP A 111 19.11 -26.82 -30.51
C ASP A 111 18.37 -25.50 -30.86
N ASP A 112 18.98 -24.73 -31.73
CA ASP A 112 18.46 -23.45 -32.26
C ASP A 112 18.03 -23.57 -33.74
N SER A 113 17.74 -24.78 -34.22
CA SER A 113 17.36 -25.02 -35.61
C SER A 113 16.09 -24.31 -36.05
N ASP A 114 15.16 -24.12 -35.13
CA ASP A 114 13.88 -23.42 -35.31
C ASP A 114 13.95 -21.89 -35.15
N TRP A 115 15.15 -21.33 -34.92
CA TRP A 115 15.29 -19.89 -34.73
C TRP A 115 15.38 -19.16 -36.08
N ALA A 116 14.84 -17.94 -36.12
CA ALA A 116 14.96 -17.07 -37.27
C ALA A 116 16.39 -16.52 -37.40
N GLU A 117 16.76 -16.14 -38.60
CA GLU A 117 18.06 -15.55 -38.90
C GLU A 117 17.99 -14.03 -39.02
N THR A 118 19.04 -13.35 -38.62
CA THR A 118 19.20 -11.91 -38.75
C THR A 118 20.67 -11.51 -38.87
N GLU A 119 20.94 -10.36 -39.49
CA GLU A 119 22.29 -9.81 -39.57
C GLU A 119 22.64 -8.95 -38.36
N VAL A 120 23.84 -9.14 -37.82
CA VAL A 120 24.42 -8.38 -36.71
C VAL A 120 25.71 -7.71 -37.20
N PRO A 121 25.91 -6.41 -36.94
CA PRO A 121 25.07 -5.46 -36.21
C PRO A 121 23.83 -4.96 -36.95
N GLY A 122 22.97 -4.22 -36.27
CA GLY A 122 21.74 -3.61 -36.79
C GLY A 122 20.69 -3.33 -35.71
N THR A 123 19.65 -2.64 -36.12
CA THR A 123 18.51 -2.32 -35.21
C THR A 123 17.40 -3.34 -35.34
N TRP A 124 16.58 -3.47 -34.29
CA TRP A 124 15.37 -4.31 -34.35
C TRP A 124 14.41 -3.84 -35.45
N ASP A 125 14.27 -2.50 -35.59
CA ASP A 125 13.36 -1.91 -36.57
C ASP A 125 13.76 -2.27 -38.02
N GLU A 126 15.07 -2.15 -38.38
CA GLU A 126 15.60 -2.52 -39.67
C GLU A 126 15.47 -4.01 -39.96
N ARG A 127 15.53 -4.85 -38.93
CA ARG A 127 15.45 -6.30 -39.02
C ARG A 127 14.04 -6.86 -38.87
N GLY A 128 13.03 -6.00 -38.71
CA GLY A 128 11.63 -6.41 -38.55
C GLY A 128 11.33 -7.11 -37.24
N ILE A 129 12.20 -6.98 -36.23
CA ILE A 129 11.98 -7.56 -34.91
C ILE A 129 11.05 -6.62 -34.15
N ARG A 130 9.83 -7.08 -33.88
CA ARG A 130 8.77 -6.32 -33.22
C ARG A 130 8.53 -6.91 -31.83
N THR A 131 9.15 -6.34 -30.80
CA THR A 131 8.97 -6.73 -29.40
C THR A 131 9.35 -5.59 -28.45
N LYS A 132 8.76 -5.59 -27.26
CA LYS A 132 9.19 -4.78 -26.12
C LYS A 132 9.63 -5.74 -25.02
N GLY A 133 10.95 -5.94 -24.86
CA GLY A 133 11.41 -6.95 -23.92
C GLY A 133 12.82 -7.44 -24.19
N SER A 134 12.99 -8.72 -24.45
CA SER A 134 14.31 -9.29 -24.73
C SER A 134 14.33 -10.15 -25.99
N VAL A 135 15.42 -10.08 -26.69
CA VAL A 135 15.74 -10.94 -27.83
C VAL A 135 17.05 -11.67 -27.55
N TRP A 136 17.01 -12.95 -27.75
CA TRP A 136 18.18 -13.81 -27.65
C TRP A 136 18.74 -14.06 -29.03
N TYR A 137 20.07 -13.93 -29.17
CA TYR A 137 20.81 -14.16 -30.38
C TYR A 137 21.84 -15.25 -30.13
N ARG A 138 22.08 -16.11 -31.13
CA ARG A 138 23.08 -17.18 -31.08
C ARG A 138 23.91 -17.21 -32.35
N LYS A 139 25.22 -17.40 -32.17
CA LYS A 139 26.14 -17.61 -33.28
C LYS A 139 27.14 -18.70 -32.95
N THR A 140 27.26 -19.65 -33.84
CA THR A 140 28.33 -20.65 -33.82
C THR A 140 29.50 -20.13 -34.64
N PHE A 141 30.72 -20.35 -34.17
CA PHE A 141 31.97 -19.96 -34.84
C PHE A 141 33.05 -20.97 -34.56
N ASP A 142 34.03 -21.07 -35.50
CA ASP A 142 35.21 -21.87 -35.31
C ASP A 142 36.34 -21.05 -34.68
N LEU A 143 37.04 -21.65 -33.71
CA LEU A 143 38.12 -20.99 -32.99
C LEU A 143 39.48 -21.35 -33.60
N PRO A 144 40.36 -20.39 -33.92
CA PRO A 144 41.76 -20.64 -34.27
C PRO A 144 42.49 -21.40 -33.16
N SER A 145 43.33 -22.36 -33.52
CA SER A 145 44.06 -23.19 -32.55
C SER A 145 44.96 -22.36 -31.60
N SER A 146 45.49 -21.25 -32.08
CA SER A 146 46.29 -20.27 -31.32
C SER A 146 45.55 -19.65 -30.13
N MET A 147 44.23 -19.61 -30.16
CA MET A 147 43.38 -19.03 -29.12
C MET A 147 42.87 -20.08 -28.10
N VAL A 148 43.05 -21.38 -28.36
CA VAL A 148 42.56 -22.44 -27.48
C VAL A 148 43.30 -22.42 -26.15
N GLY A 149 42.53 -22.50 -25.03
CA GLY A 149 43.09 -22.52 -23.68
C GLY A 149 43.64 -21.17 -23.18
N ARG A 150 43.56 -20.13 -23.99
CA ARG A 150 44.04 -18.81 -23.63
C ARG A 150 42.96 -17.93 -23.05
N HIS A 151 43.37 -16.92 -22.30
CA HIS A 151 42.51 -15.83 -21.87
C HIS A 151 42.34 -14.85 -23.05
N VAL A 152 41.11 -14.63 -23.48
CA VAL A 152 40.82 -13.74 -24.62
C VAL A 152 39.68 -12.78 -24.23
N ARG A 153 39.49 -11.75 -25.03
CA ARG A 153 38.45 -10.75 -24.77
C ARG A 153 37.44 -10.70 -25.93
N ILE A 154 36.15 -10.66 -25.56
CA ILE A 154 35.09 -10.42 -26.51
C ILE A 154 34.69 -8.94 -26.50
N TYR A 155 34.57 -8.37 -27.68
CA TYR A 155 34.10 -7.02 -27.94
C TYR A 155 32.73 -7.13 -28.62
N MET A 156 31.69 -6.54 -28.02
CA MET A 156 30.32 -6.64 -28.52
C MET A 156 29.73 -5.25 -28.80
N GLY A 157 30.56 -4.29 -29.19
CA GLY A 157 30.11 -2.96 -29.57
C GLY A 157 29.37 -2.20 -28.50
N ARG A 158 28.38 -1.42 -28.93
CA ARG A 158 27.40 -0.76 -28.06
C ARG A 158 26.00 -1.34 -28.34
N MET A 159 25.15 -1.39 -27.34
CA MET A 159 23.81 -1.98 -27.49
C MET A 159 22.78 -1.20 -26.70
N ALA A 160 21.58 -1.06 -27.23
CA ALA A 160 20.44 -0.45 -26.56
C ALA A 160 19.41 -1.53 -26.14
N ASP A 161 19.05 -1.68 -24.86
CA ASP A 161 19.61 -0.99 -23.68
C ASP A 161 20.61 -1.87 -22.93
N GLY A 162 20.15 -2.99 -22.38
CA GLY A 162 20.94 -3.92 -21.59
C GLY A 162 21.25 -5.23 -22.30
N ASP A 163 22.34 -5.88 -21.90
CA ASP A 163 22.74 -7.16 -22.46
C ASP A 163 23.26 -8.16 -21.41
N SER A 164 23.24 -9.43 -21.79
CA SER A 164 24.02 -10.48 -21.14
C SER A 164 24.66 -11.34 -22.24
N VAL A 165 25.98 -11.55 -22.15
CA VAL A 165 26.76 -12.31 -23.13
C VAL A 165 27.24 -13.61 -22.49
N PHE A 166 26.99 -14.71 -23.19
CA PHE A 166 27.40 -16.04 -22.79
C PHE A 166 28.33 -16.63 -23.86
N VAL A 167 29.34 -17.38 -23.44
CA VAL A 167 30.21 -18.14 -24.31
C VAL A 167 30.18 -19.60 -23.86
N ASN A 168 29.80 -20.51 -24.73
CA ASN A 168 29.63 -21.93 -24.43
C ASN A 168 28.80 -22.19 -23.14
N GLY A 169 27.73 -21.42 -22.96
CA GLY A 169 26.83 -21.53 -21.79
C GLY A 169 27.24 -20.71 -20.55
N ARG A 170 28.50 -20.26 -20.49
CA ARG A 170 29.01 -19.49 -19.36
C ARG A 170 28.80 -18.00 -19.57
N LEU A 171 28.18 -17.32 -18.59
CA LEU A 171 28.08 -15.86 -18.58
C LEU A 171 29.46 -15.22 -18.48
N VAL A 172 29.82 -14.39 -19.46
CA VAL A 172 31.09 -13.68 -19.51
C VAL A 172 30.96 -12.18 -19.20
N GLY A 173 29.74 -11.62 -19.34
CA GLY A 173 29.51 -10.23 -18.98
C GLY A 173 28.05 -9.80 -19.14
N THR A 174 27.72 -8.70 -18.47
CA THR A 174 26.40 -8.06 -18.55
C THR A 174 26.55 -6.55 -18.38
N THR A 175 25.71 -5.79 -19.06
CA THR A 175 25.61 -4.34 -18.93
C THR A 175 24.14 -3.96 -18.99
N SER A 176 23.66 -3.13 -18.07
CA SER A 176 22.23 -2.84 -17.90
C SER A 176 21.74 -1.59 -18.62
N TYR A 177 22.62 -0.85 -19.31
CA TYR A 177 22.27 0.41 -19.96
C TYR A 177 23.06 0.66 -21.27
N PHE A 178 22.58 1.57 -22.11
CA PHE A 178 23.08 1.84 -23.46
C PHE A 178 24.55 2.31 -23.54
N GLY A 179 25.04 3.11 -22.61
CA GLY A 179 26.26 3.92 -22.73
C GLY A 179 27.56 3.23 -23.13
N PRO A 180 28.10 2.26 -22.34
CA PRO A 180 29.47 1.79 -22.52
C PRO A 180 29.60 0.77 -23.66
N PRO A 181 30.77 0.74 -24.34
CA PRO A 181 31.15 -0.38 -25.20
C PRO A 181 31.29 -1.67 -24.38
N ARG A 182 30.75 -2.77 -24.89
CA ARG A 182 30.80 -4.10 -24.25
C ARG A 182 32.16 -4.72 -24.49
N LYS A 183 32.89 -4.96 -23.41
CA LYS A 183 34.23 -5.58 -23.41
C LYS A 183 34.27 -6.56 -22.25
N TYR A 184 34.18 -7.85 -22.55
CA TYR A 184 34.12 -8.88 -21.52
C TYR A 184 35.27 -9.84 -21.64
N ASP A 185 35.82 -10.27 -20.52
CA ASP A 185 36.88 -11.26 -20.48
C ASP A 185 36.32 -12.67 -20.59
N ILE A 186 36.89 -13.49 -21.47
CA ILE A 186 36.60 -14.91 -21.58
C ILE A 186 37.72 -15.68 -20.88
N PRO A 187 37.47 -16.27 -19.72
CA PRO A 187 38.49 -17.03 -18.98
C PRO A 187 39.04 -18.18 -19.81
N ALA A 188 40.33 -18.54 -19.55
CA ALA A 188 40.94 -19.73 -20.13
C ALA A 188 40.07 -20.98 -19.88
N GLY A 189 40.00 -21.84 -20.89
CA GLY A 189 39.22 -23.10 -20.81
C GLY A 189 37.75 -22.98 -21.14
N VAL A 190 37.16 -21.75 -21.31
CA VAL A 190 35.79 -21.57 -21.76
C VAL A 190 35.67 -21.85 -23.26
N LEU A 191 36.61 -21.37 -24.05
CA LEU A 191 36.69 -21.66 -25.47
C LEU A 191 37.42 -23.01 -25.70
N VAL A 192 36.91 -23.79 -26.65
CA VAL A 192 37.41 -25.12 -26.97
C VAL A 192 37.85 -25.17 -28.46
N GLN A 193 38.65 -26.16 -28.81
CA GLN A 193 39.00 -26.39 -30.20
C GLN A 193 37.76 -26.68 -31.07
N GLY A 194 37.70 -26.13 -32.28
CA GLY A 194 36.56 -26.30 -33.18
C GLY A 194 35.39 -25.38 -32.84
N LYS A 195 34.18 -25.92 -32.88
CA LYS A 195 32.94 -25.14 -32.77
C LYS A 195 32.67 -24.61 -31.35
N ASN A 196 32.47 -23.33 -31.27
CA ASN A 196 32.06 -22.59 -30.07
C ASN A 196 30.79 -21.82 -30.34
N ASN A 197 30.09 -21.44 -29.28
CA ASN A 197 28.85 -20.68 -29.36
C ASN A 197 28.97 -19.38 -28.55
N VAL A 198 28.51 -18.27 -29.13
CA VAL A 198 28.20 -17.03 -28.41
C VAL A 198 26.70 -16.85 -28.37
N THR A 199 26.17 -16.63 -27.19
CA THR A 199 24.77 -16.26 -26.99
C THR A 199 24.71 -14.85 -26.41
N LEU A 200 23.93 -13.98 -27.04
CA LEU A 200 23.63 -12.62 -26.58
C LEU A 200 22.14 -12.54 -26.21
N LYS A 201 21.85 -12.11 -25.03
CA LYS A 201 20.51 -11.62 -24.66
C LYS A 201 20.55 -10.10 -24.69
N LEU A 202 19.80 -9.48 -25.59
CA LEU A 202 19.62 -8.04 -25.67
C LEU A 202 18.24 -7.68 -25.09
N THR A 203 18.19 -6.70 -24.19
CA THR A 203 16.95 -6.23 -23.54
C THR A 203 16.70 -4.78 -23.87
N ALA A 204 15.54 -4.48 -24.48
CA ALA A 204 15.06 -3.14 -24.78
C ALA A 204 13.55 -3.04 -24.51
N MET A 205 13.19 -2.49 -23.33
CA MET A 205 11.79 -2.43 -22.88
C MET A 205 10.95 -1.37 -23.62
N ASN A 206 11.59 -0.42 -24.27
CA ASN A 206 10.97 0.58 -25.15
C ASN A 206 10.66 0.06 -26.57
N GLY A 207 11.19 -1.12 -26.93
CA GLY A 207 11.02 -1.75 -28.24
C GLY A 207 12.07 -1.33 -29.29
N HIS A 208 13.02 -0.48 -28.94
CA HIS A 208 14.08 0.02 -29.85
C HIS A 208 15.43 -0.63 -29.52
N GLY A 209 15.49 -1.95 -29.66
CA GLY A 209 16.76 -2.68 -29.49
C GLY A 209 17.72 -2.39 -30.61
N GLU A 210 18.99 -2.17 -30.28
CA GLU A 210 20.04 -1.83 -31.24
C GLU A 210 21.34 -2.52 -30.89
N ILE A 211 22.00 -3.08 -31.92
CA ILE A 211 23.39 -3.53 -31.93
C ILE A 211 24.11 -2.55 -32.86
N VAL A 212 24.81 -1.56 -32.29
CA VAL A 212 25.31 -0.38 -33.02
C VAL A 212 26.39 -0.73 -34.06
N PRO A 213 26.23 -0.36 -35.33
CA PRO A 213 27.10 -0.85 -36.42
C PRO A 213 28.53 -0.32 -36.39
N ASP A 214 28.82 0.77 -35.76
CA ASP A 214 30.08 1.51 -35.81
C ASP A 214 31.16 1.00 -34.82
N LYS A 215 30.98 -0.18 -34.24
CA LYS A 215 31.85 -0.75 -33.20
C LYS A 215 32.31 -2.16 -33.56
N PRO A 216 33.45 -2.64 -32.96
CA PRO A 216 33.92 -3.99 -33.20
C PRO A 216 33.02 -5.04 -32.54
N TYR A 217 32.71 -6.10 -33.32
CA TYR A 217 32.08 -7.34 -32.86
C TYR A 217 33.05 -8.47 -33.14
N VAL A 218 33.88 -8.81 -32.14
CA VAL A 218 35.04 -9.69 -32.35
C VAL A 218 35.50 -10.33 -31.04
N ILE A 219 35.92 -11.57 -31.09
CA ILE A 219 36.73 -12.19 -30.02
C ILE A 219 38.21 -11.96 -30.43
N ARG A 220 39.00 -11.38 -29.55
CA ARG A 220 40.40 -11.04 -29.80
C ARG A 220 41.32 -11.74 -28.82
N GLY A 221 42.28 -12.46 -29.34
CA GLY A 221 43.49 -12.92 -28.66
C GLY A 221 44.67 -12.00 -28.90
N ASP A 222 45.89 -12.45 -28.59
CA ASP A 222 47.09 -11.65 -28.74
C ASP A 222 47.43 -11.43 -30.23
N GLU A 223 47.35 -12.47 -31.07
CA GLU A 223 47.72 -12.44 -32.48
C GLU A 223 46.54 -12.68 -33.44
N ASP A 224 45.49 -13.37 -32.95
CA ASP A 224 44.34 -13.78 -33.75
C ASP A 224 43.04 -13.13 -33.30
N SER A 225 42.08 -13.13 -34.20
CA SER A 225 40.72 -12.64 -33.90
C SER A 225 39.66 -13.41 -34.69
N VAL A 226 38.45 -13.50 -34.11
CA VAL A 226 37.26 -14.09 -34.74
C VAL A 226 36.19 -13.03 -34.84
N SER A 227 35.77 -12.71 -36.08
CA SER A 227 34.66 -11.78 -36.32
C SER A 227 33.34 -12.40 -35.88
N LEU A 228 32.51 -11.60 -35.22
CA LEU A 228 31.18 -11.95 -34.83
C LEU A 228 30.09 -11.22 -35.65
N CYS A 229 30.49 -10.41 -36.63
CA CYS A 229 29.55 -9.82 -37.59
C CYS A 229 28.94 -10.88 -38.52
N GLY A 230 27.84 -10.52 -39.17
CA GLY A 230 27.12 -11.36 -40.13
C GLY A 230 25.93 -12.06 -39.52
N THR A 231 25.55 -13.20 -40.06
CA THR A 231 24.31 -13.91 -39.73
C THR A 231 24.34 -14.51 -38.31
N TRP A 232 23.32 -14.21 -37.56
CA TRP A 232 23.01 -14.80 -36.26
C TRP A 232 21.61 -15.38 -36.28
N LYS A 233 21.37 -16.39 -35.49
CA LYS A 233 20.01 -16.86 -35.17
C LYS A 233 19.42 -16.06 -34.00
N TYR A 234 18.12 -15.78 -34.03
CA TYR A 234 17.46 -15.06 -32.94
C TYR A 234 16.07 -15.61 -32.59
N LYS A 235 15.65 -15.36 -31.35
CA LYS A 235 14.33 -15.67 -30.85
C LYS A 235 13.91 -14.70 -29.75
N VAL A 236 12.63 -14.30 -29.73
CA VAL A 236 12.09 -13.40 -28.71
C VAL A 236 11.95 -14.16 -27.39
N GLY A 237 12.54 -13.63 -26.32
CA GLY A 237 12.51 -14.16 -24.97
C GLY A 237 11.36 -13.56 -24.14
N ILE A 238 11.46 -12.28 -23.81
CA ILE A 238 10.40 -11.50 -23.19
C ILE A 238 9.67 -10.72 -24.27
N ASP A 239 8.36 -10.81 -24.31
CA ASP A 239 7.53 -9.97 -25.16
C ASP A 239 6.43 -9.29 -24.33
N ARG A 240 6.50 -7.97 -24.28
CA ARG A 240 5.52 -7.11 -23.59
C ARG A 240 4.69 -6.28 -24.59
N THR A 241 4.74 -6.61 -25.87
CA THR A 241 3.91 -5.95 -26.89
C THR A 241 2.44 -6.22 -26.62
N GLY A 242 1.62 -5.16 -26.61
CA GLY A 242 0.18 -5.25 -26.37
C GLY A 242 -0.22 -5.48 -24.91
N VAL A 243 0.73 -5.38 -23.95
CA VAL A 243 0.42 -5.51 -22.51
C VAL A 243 0.22 -4.15 -21.84
N GLU A 244 0.45 -3.07 -22.55
CA GLU A 244 0.34 -1.70 -22.03
C GLU A 244 -1.03 -1.39 -21.47
N GLU A 245 -2.09 -1.83 -22.15
CA GLU A 245 -3.47 -1.67 -21.69
C GLU A 245 -3.69 -2.36 -20.34
N TYR A 246 -3.21 -3.60 -20.19
CA TYR A 246 -3.34 -4.35 -18.93
C TYR A 246 -2.51 -3.72 -17.81
N ILE A 247 -1.32 -3.19 -18.12
CA ILE A 247 -0.52 -2.45 -17.14
C ILE A 247 -1.25 -1.19 -16.70
N GLU A 248 -1.87 -0.46 -17.62
CA GLU A 248 -2.62 0.75 -17.30
C GLU A 248 -3.89 0.42 -16.50
N ARG A 249 -4.62 -0.64 -16.84
CA ARG A 249 -5.76 -1.14 -16.04
C ARG A 249 -5.33 -1.43 -14.60
N LEU A 250 -4.19 -2.11 -14.38
CA LEU A 250 -3.65 -2.37 -13.04
C LEU A 250 -3.13 -1.11 -12.34
N ARG A 251 -2.63 -0.11 -13.08
CA ARG A 251 -2.23 1.19 -12.49
C ARG A 251 -3.43 2.01 -12.04
N GLN A 252 -4.53 1.97 -12.77
CA GLN A 252 -5.78 2.65 -12.41
C GLN A 252 -6.45 2.00 -11.21
N GLN A 253 -6.32 0.71 -11.06
CA GLN A 253 -6.60 -0.03 -9.84
C GLN A 253 -5.46 0.16 -8.83
N LYS A 254 -5.30 1.36 -8.26
CA LYS A 254 -4.17 1.79 -7.42
C LYS A 254 -3.70 0.78 -6.38
N MET A 255 -4.53 -0.16 -5.99
CA MET A 255 -4.18 -1.37 -5.22
C MET A 255 -5.14 -2.49 -5.61
N VAL A 256 -4.60 -3.66 -5.85
CA VAL A 256 -5.40 -4.85 -6.15
C VAL A 256 -6.17 -5.22 -4.90
N GLY A 257 -7.49 -5.18 -4.95
CA GLY A 257 -8.34 -5.58 -3.83
C GLY A 257 -7.99 -6.98 -3.34
N SER A 258 -8.17 -7.23 -2.06
CA SER A 258 -7.98 -8.51 -1.38
C SER A 258 -6.53 -9.01 -1.20
N GLY A 259 -5.51 -8.37 -1.75
CA GLY A 259 -4.15 -8.91 -1.70
C GLY A 259 -3.61 -9.13 -0.29
N LEU A 260 -3.88 -8.19 0.62
CA LEU A 260 -3.47 -8.28 2.02
C LEU A 260 -4.41 -9.18 2.84
N TYR A 261 -5.69 -9.21 2.50
CA TYR A 261 -6.59 -10.22 3.06
C TYR A 261 -6.10 -11.63 2.74
N ASN A 262 -5.80 -11.90 1.48
CA ASN A 262 -5.36 -13.22 1.00
C ASN A 262 -4.05 -13.69 1.65
N GLY A 263 -3.09 -12.77 1.82
CA GLY A 263 -1.74 -13.12 2.31
C GLY A 263 -1.52 -12.93 3.81
N MET A 264 -2.33 -12.09 4.48
CA MET A 264 -2.07 -11.73 5.87
C MET A 264 -3.25 -11.99 6.82
N ILE A 265 -4.49 -11.94 6.33
CA ILE A 265 -5.68 -12.12 7.16
C ILE A 265 -6.20 -13.54 7.08
N TYR A 266 -6.39 -14.06 5.87
CA TYR A 266 -6.89 -15.40 5.67
C TYR A 266 -6.05 -16.49 6.38
N PRO A 267 -4.70 -16.47 6.37
CA PRO A 267 -3.89 -17.48 7.05
C PRO A 267 -4.03 -17.52 8.58
N ILE A 268 -4.54 -16.44 9.18
CA ILE A 268 -4.67 -16.32 10.64
C ILE A 268 -6.12 -16.44 11.14
N ARG A 269 -7.08 -16.68 10.25
CA ARG A 269 -8.52 -16.70 10.57
C ARG A 269 -8.91 -17.76 11.62
N ASP A 270 -8.15 -18.83 11.73
CA ASP A 270 -8.38 -19.90 12.70
C ASP A 270 -7.80 -19.59 14.10
N TRP A 271 -7.05 -18.49 14.22
CA TRP A 271 -6.49 -18.09 15.50
C TRP A 271 -7.55 -17.40 16.35
N LYS A 272 -7.73 -17.87 17.59
CA LYS A 272 -8.72 -17.28 18.49
C LYS A 272 -8.32 -15.86 18.92
N VAL A 273 -9.18 -14.89 18.64
CA VAL A 273 -9.01 -13.49 19.02
C VAL A 273 -10.15 -13.02 19.93
N ARG A 274 -9.96 -11.93 20.67
CA ARG A 274 -10.99 -11.29 21.50
C ARG A 274 -11.62 -10.08 20.83
N GLY A 275 -11.01 -9.55 19.81
CA GLY A 275 -11.47 -8.39 19.07
C GLY A 275 -10.36 -7.85 18.15
N THR A 276 -10.69 -6.84 17.40
CA THR A 276 -9.83 -6.22 16.38
C THR A 276 -9.63 -4.74 16.68
N ILE A 277 -8.39 -4.26 16.53
CA ILE A 277 -8.08 -2.84 16.44
C ILE A 277 -7.88 -2.50 14.96
N TRP A 278 -8.62 -1.53 14.45
CA TRP A 278 -8.50 -1.05 13.08
C TRP A 278 -8.02 0.40 13.05
N TYR A 279 -6.83 0.62 12.49
CA TYR A 279 -6.22 1.94 12.33
C TYR A 279 -5.73 2.11 10.89
N GLN A 280 -6.58 2.66 10.05
CA GLN A 280 -6.34 2.90 8.62
C GLN A 280 -7.33 3.97 8.13
N GLY A 281 -7.05 4.60 6.99
CA GLY A 281 -7.98 5.52 6.33
C GLY A 281 -7.26 6.55 5.47
N GLU A 282 -6.00 6.82 5.74
CA GLU A 282 -5.20 7.87 5.13
C GLU A 282 -5.22 7.79 3.60
N ASN A 283 -5.01 6.60 3.06
CA ASN A 283 -4.95 6.36 1.62
C ASN A 283 -6.33 6.48 0.94
N ASN A 284 -7.41 6.26 1.69
CA ASN A 284 -8.78 6.38 1.21
C ASN A 284 -9.35 7.82 1.35
N ALA A 285 -8.63 8.77 1.96
CA ALA A 285 -9.15 10.12 2.22
C ALA A 285 -9.57 10.87 0.94
N GLY A 286 -8.90 10.61 -0.19
CA GLY A 286 -9.31 11.15 -1.50
C GLY A 286 -10.62 10.56 -2.05
N ARG A 287 -11.12 9.44 -1.46
CA ARG A 287 -12.31 8.70 -1.84
C ARG A 287 -13.21 8.43 -0.62
N ALA A 288 -13.23 9.36 0.32
CA ALA A 288 -13.88 9.21 1.64
C ALA A 288 -15.36 8.78 1.58
N GLY A 289 -16.08 9.17 0.51
CA GLY A 289 -17.48 8.77 0.31
C GLY A 289 -17.71 7.26 0.16
N GLU A 290 -16.65 6.51 -0.16
CA GLU A 290 -16.70 5.05 -0.32
C GLU A 290 -16.29 4.31 0.95
N TYR A 291 -15.71 5.01 1.91
CA TYR A 291 -15.06 4.37 3.05
C TYR A 291 -16.04 3.72 4.01
N ALA A 292 -17.18 4.34 4.29
CA ALA A 292 -18.17 3.76 5.22
C ALA A 292 -18.72 2.41 4.73
N PRO A 293 -19.20 2.26 3.47
CA PRO A 293 -19.60 0.95 2.96
C PRO A 293 -18.47 -0.08 2.96
N LEU A 294 -17.25 0.32 2.60
CA LEU A 294 -16.09 -0.58 2.61
C LEU A 294 -15.71 -1.04 4.02
N LEU A 295 -15.71 -0.13 5.01
CA LEU A 295 -15.42 -0.50 6.39
C LEU A 295 -16.49 -1.41 6.99
N LYS A 296 -17.77 -1.19 6.67
CA LYS A 296 -18.84 -2.12 7.04
C LYS A 296 -18.63 -3.50 6.43
N SER A 297 -18.26 -3.55 5.17
CA SER A 297 -17.96 -4.79 4.46
C SER A 297 -16.76 -5.52 5.08
N LEU A 298 -15.67 -4.80 5.41
CA LEU A 298 -14.51 -5.36 6.11
C LEU A 298 -14.89 -5.98 7.46
N ILE A 299 -15.66 -5.25 8.27
CA ILE A 299 -16.11 -5.76 9.59
C ILE A 299 -16.94 -7.02 9.45
N ALA A 300 -17.87 -7.04 8.50
CA ALA A 300 -18.71 -8.21 8.24
C ALA A 300 -17.87 -9.39 7.74
N ASP A 301 -16.94 -9.15 6.80
CA ASP A 301 -16.04 -10.14 6.22
C ASP A 301 -15.16 -10.81 7.29
N TRP A 302 -14.52 -10.01 8.15
CA TRP A 302 -13.68 -10.57 9.20
C TRP A 302 -14.47 -11.30 10.29
N ARG A 303 -15.66 -10.79 10.65
CA ARG A 303 -16.57 -11.50 11.57
C ARG A 303 -16.99 -12.86 11.04
N GLU A 304 -17.26 -12.95 9.75
CA GLU A 304 -17.57 -14.22 9.08
C GLU A 304 -16.35 -15.13 9.03
N SER A 305 -15.19 -14.62 8.61
CA SER A 305 -13.93 -15.38 8.52
C SER A 305 -13.52 -16.00 9.86
N TRP A 306 -13.70 -15.29 10.97
CA TRP A 306 -13.44 -15.79 12.33
C TRP A 306 -14.62 -16.52 12.95
N GLN A 307 -15.76 -16.63 12.26
CA GLN A 307 -17.02 -17.19 12.81
C GLN A 307 -17.43 -16.55 14.15
N MET A 308 -17.18 -15.24 14.25
CA MET A 308 -17.47 -14.42 15.43
C MET A 308 -18.38 -13.23 15.05
N PRO A 309 -19.71 -13.40 14.92
CA PRO A 309 -20.62 -12.36 14.43
C PRO A 309 -20.59 -11.08 15.30
N ASP A 310 -20.28 -11.21 16.56
CA ASP A 310 -20.20 -10.10 17.52
C ASP A 310 -18.77 -9.69 17.85
N MET A 311 -17.77 -10.08 17.03
CA MET A 311 -16.36 -9.71 17.26
C MET A 311 -16.24 -8.20 17.42
N PRO A 312 -15.72 -7.70 18.56
CA PRO A 312 -15.55 -6.28 18.78
C PRO A 312 -14.53 -5.65 17.82
N PHE A 313 -14.88 -4.51 17.23
CA PHE A 313 -13.99 -3.68 16.45
C PHE A 313 -13.73 -2.35 17.17
N LEU A 314 -12.48 -2.07 17.45
CA LEU A 314 -12.01 -0.83 18.05
C LEU A 314 -11.38 0.01 16.95
N LEU A 315 -12.09 1.04 16.51
CA LEU A 315 -11.71 1.89 15.38
C LEU A 315 -10.90 3.09 15.88
N VAL A 316 -9.83 3.43 15.16
CA VAL A 316 -9.10 4.69 15.36
C VAL A 316 -9.56 5.68 14.30
N GLN A 317 -10.11 6.82 14.73
CA GLN A 317 -10.40 7.92 13.83
C GLN A 317 -9.08 8.55 13.35
N LEU A 318 -9.00 9.04 12.11
CA LEU A 318 -7.77 9.68 11.62
C LEU A 318 -7.37 10.86 12.49
N PRO A 319 -6.09 10.93 12.94
CA PRO A 319 -5.56 12.05 13.69
C PRO A 319 -5.50 13.34 12.84
N ASN A 320 -5.20 14.47 13.47
CA ASN A 320 -4.93 15.70 12.73
C ASN A 320 -3.64 15.57 11.91
N TYR A 321 -3.67 16.15 10.72
CA TYR A 321 -2.54 16.17 9.76
C TYR A 321 -2.62 17.42 8.88
N MET A 322 -1.52 17.81 8.25
CA MET A 322 -1.39 19.01 7.42
C MET A 322 -1.51 20.33 8.21
N LYS A 323 -1.30 21.45 7.52
CA LYS A 323 -1.37 22.79 8.12
C LYS A 323 -2.80 23.13 8.51
N LYS A 324 -2.94 23.96 9.56
CA LYS A 324 -4.23 24.55 9.91
C LYS A 324 -4.66 25.56 8.84
N HIS A 325 -5.95 25.71 8.69
CA HIS A 325 -6.56 26.69 7.80
C HIS A 325 -7.13 27.86 8.60
N ASP A 326 -6.91 29.07 8.09
CA ASP A 326 -7.45 30.30 8.70
C ASP A 326 -8.95 30.45 8.48
N ARG A 327 -9.51 29.73 7.52
CA ARG A 327 -10.95 29.73 7.19
C ARG A 327 -11.50 28.31 7.21
N PRO A 328 -12.83 28.15 7.46
CA PRO A 328 -13.47 26.84 7.29
C PRO A 328 -13.27 26.33 5.86
N THR A 329 -12.87 25.07 5.74
CA THR A 329 -12.61 24.41 4.45
C THR A 329 -13.37 23.11 4.38
N ASP A 330 -13.53 22.58 3.18
CA ASP A 330 -13.89 21.17 2.99
C ASP A 330 -12.61 20.32 2.98
N SER A 331 -12.73 19.07 3.42
CA SER A 331 -11.57 18.21 3.64
C SER A 331 -11.94 16.74 3.43
N GLY A 332 -11.18 16.05 2.59
CA GLY A 332 -11.26 14.60 2.46
C GLY A 332 -10.97 13.87 3.77
N TRP A 333 -10.09 14.44 4.59
CA TRP A 333 -9.75 13.93 5.92
C TRP A 333 -10.92 14.02 6.91
N ALA A 334 -11.64 15.16 6.91
CA ALA A 334 -12.84 15.35 7.72
C ALA A 334 -13.98 14.42 7.27
N ARG A 335 -14.18 14.26 5.96
CA ARG A 335 -15.16 13.32 5.38
C ARG A 335 -14.85 11.88 5.76
N LEU A 336 -13.57 11.51 5.78
CA LEU A 336 -13.18 10.16 6.19
C LEU A 336 -13.42 9.93 7.68
N ARG A 337 -13.15 10.90 8.54
CA ARG A 337 -13.52 10.84 9.98
C ARG A 337 -15.02 10.70 10.19
N GLU A 338 -15.83 11.39 9.38
CA GLU A 338 -17.29 11.22 9.37
C GLU A 338 -17.68 9.79 9.02
N ALA A 339 -17.08 9.21 7.98
CA ALA A 339 -17.32 7.82 7.58
C ALA A 339 -16.95 6.82 8.68
N GLN A 340 -15.84 7.04 9.40
CA GLN A 340 -15.43 6.23 10.53
C GLN A 340 -16.44 6.34 11.71
N LEU A 341 -16.91 7.54 12.00
CA LEU A 341 -17.94 7.78 13.02
C LEU A 341 -19.27 7.13 12.63
N GLN A 342 -19.69 7.26 11.38
CA GLN A 342 -20.90 6.62 10.85
C GLN A 342 -20.88 5.11 11.10
N VAL A 343 -19.79 4.44 10.74
CA VAL A 343 -19.65 2.99 10.96
C VAL A 343 -19.69 2.63 12.43
N ALA A 344 -18.98 3.38 13.28
CA ALA A 344 -18.99 3.15 14.72
C ALA A 344 -20.38 3.35 15.37
N SER A 345 -21.23 4.19 14.75
CA SER A 345 -22.59 4.45 15.24
C SER A 345 -23.63 3.45 14.73
N GLU A 346 -23.42 2.88 13.55
CA GLU A 346 -24.39 2.02 12.86
C GLU A 346 -24.09 0.52 13.01
N VAL A 347 -22.83 0.14 13.21
CA VAL A 347 -22.42 -1.26 13.33
C VAL A 347 -22.33 -1.66 14.81
N PRO A 348 -23.11 -2.64 15.28
CA PRO A 348 -23.02 -3.12 16.65
C PRO A 348 -21.62 -3.64 16.99
N HIS A 349 -21.28 -3.63 18.30
CA HIS A 349 -19.98 -4.09 18.81
C HIS A 349 -18.78 -3.36 18.20
N THR A 350 -18.93 -2.06 17.87
CA THR A 350 -17.85 -1.16 17.46
C THR A 350 -17.67 -0.03 18.47
N ALA A 351 -16.44 0.47 18.61
CA ALA A 351 -16.12 1.67 19.39
C ALA A 351 -15.10 2.51 18.63
N LEU A 352 -15.20 3.84 18.75
CA LEU A 352 -14.32 4.79 18.03
C LEU A 352 -13.46 5.58 19.02
N ALA A 353 -12.15 5.54 18.82
CA ALA A 353 -11.22 6.44 19.48
C ALA A 353 -11.04 7.71 18.62
N VAL A 354 -11.55 8.84 19.09
CA VAL A 354 -11.37 10.16 18.47
C VAL A 354 -9.95 10.65 18.74
N THR A 355 -9.19 11.06 17.71
CA THR A 355 -7.75 11.27 17.81
C THR A 355 -7.23 12.54 17.12
N TYR A 356 -8.09 13.47 16.75
CA TYR A 356 -7.67 14.71 16.05
C TYR A 356 -6.83 15.68 16.89
N ASP A 357 -6.57 15.39 18.16
CA ASP A 357 -5.75 16.17 19.09
C ASP A 357 -4.38 15.54 19.36
N VAL A 358 -4.06 14.37 18.79
CA VAL A 358 -2.82 13.62 19.04
C VAL A 358 -1.99 13.37 17.79
N GLY A 359 -2.34 14.01 16.68
CA GLY A 359 -1.60 13.99 15.43
C GLY A 359 -0.53 15.09 15.36
N GLU A 360 0.18 15.11 14.26
CA GLU A 360 1.22 16.09 13.93
C GLU A 360 0.95 16.71 12.56
N TRP A 361 1.11 18.03 12.45
CA TRP A 361 0.76 18.72 11.20
C TRP A 361 1.67 18.33 10.01
N ASN A 362 2.90 17.92 10.30
CA ASN A 362 3.95 17.61 9.33
C ASN A 362 4.32 16.12 9.28
N ASP A 363 3.70 15.28 10.09
CA ASP A 363 3.90 13.85 10.05
C ASP A 363 2.56 13.11 10.09
N ILE A 364 2.31 12.28 9.07
CA ILE A 364 1.12 11.43 8.96
C ILE A 364 1.13 10.28 9.99
N HIS A 365 2.30 10.00 10.60
CA HIS A 365 2.52 8.93 11.59
C HIS A 365 2.75 9.51 12.99
N PRO A 366 1.73 10.02 13.68
CA PRO A 366 1.89 10.71 14.96
C PRO A 366 2.53 9.83 16.03
N LEU A 367 3.37 10.42 16.86
CA LEU A 367 4.14 9.70 17.89
C LEU A 367 3.30 9.31 19.11
N ASP A 368 2.23 10.04 19.44
CA ASP A 368 1.40 9.79 20.63
C ASP A 368 0.48 8.55 20.46
N LYS A 369 1.08 7.39 20.32
CA LYS A 369 0.34 6.11 20.28
C LYS A 369 -0.20 5.69 21.65
N LYS A 370 0.33 6.25 22.72
CA LYS A 370 -0.13 5.95 24.09
C LYS A 370 -1.53 6.49 24.33
N SER A 371 -1.79 7.75 24.01
CA SER A 371 -3.13 8.35 24.13
C SER A 371 -4.16 7.62 23.24
N VAL A 372 -3.76 7.23 22.02
CA VAL A 372 -4.62 6.43 21.15
C VAL A 372 -4.95 5.09 21.80
N ALA A 373 -3.98 4.37 22.35
CA ALA A 373 -4.15 3.09 23.01
C ALA A 373 -5.10 3.21 24.22
N GLN A 374 -4.96 4.25 25.03
CA GLN A 374 -5.83 4.51 26.18
C GLN A 374 -7.29 4.73 25.78
N ARG A 375 -7.54 5.46 24.68
CA ARG A 375 -8.91 5.66 24.16
C ARG A 375 -9.49 4.37 23.60
N LEU A 376 -8.73 3.58 22.86
CA LEU A 376 -9.14 2.25 22.41
C LEU A 376 -9.45 1.31 23.59
N PHE A 377 -8.65 1.40 24.65
CA PHE A 377 -8.84 0.58 25.83
C PHE A 377 -10.19 0.87 26.54
N LEU A 378 -10.70 2.10 26.52
CA LEU A 378 -12.04 2.40 26.99
C LEU A 378 -13.12 1.63 26.19
N GLY A 379 -12.96 1.54 24.87
CA GLY A 379 -13.80 0.71 24.02
C GLY A 379 -13.72 -0.77 24.38
N ALA A 380 -12.51 -1.29 24.62
CA ALA A 380 -12.31 -2.67 25.06
C ALA A 380 -12.97 -2.95 26.42
N ARG A 381 -12.83 -2.04 27.38
CA ARG A 381 -13.48 -2.15 28.70
C ARG A 381 -15.01 -2.31 28.58
N LYS A 382 -15.63 -1.50 27.71
CA LYS A 382 -17.08 -1.56 27.46
C LYS A 382 -17.47 -2.83 26.71
N LEU A 383 -16.84 -3.11 25.57
CA LEU A 383 -17.29 -4.13 24.61
C LEU A 383 -16.79 -5.54 24.93
N ILE A 384 -15.56 -5.66 25.45
CA ILE A 384 -14.91 -6.95 25.69
C ILE A 384 -15.04 -7.37 27.15
N TYR A 385 -14.94 -6.42 28.08
CA TYR A 385 -14.93 -6.70 29.52
C TYR A 385 -16.28 -6.34 30.21
N GLY A 386 -17.25 -5.77 29.47
CA GLY A 386 -18.61 -5.50 29.97
C GLY A 386 -18.70 -4.40 31.04
N GLU A 387 -17.67 -3.54 31.16
CA GLU A 387 -17.67 -2.47 32.14
C GLU A 387 -18.61 -1.32 31.73
N LYS A 388 -19.27 -0.74 32.72
CA LYS A 388 -20.07 0.49 32.55
C LYS A 388 -19.17 1.72 32.55
N VAL A 389 -18.52 2.01 31.41
CA VAL A 389 -17.60 3.13 31.24
C VAL A 389 -17.97 3.94 30.01
N ALA A 390 -17.80 5.27 30.08
CA ALA A 390 -17.86 6.12 28.91
C ALA A 390 -16.65 5.80 28.00
N CYS A 391 -16.90 5.45 26.76
CA CYS A 391 -15.84 5.16 25.77
C CYS A 391 -15.91 6.10 24.55
N SER A 392 -16.88 7.03 24.52
CA SER A 392 -17.02 8.05 23.50
C SER A 392 -17.20 9.43 24.13
N GLY A 393 -16.76 10.46 23.45
CA GLY A 393 -17.15 11.83 23.70
C GLY A 393 -18.49 12.17 23.04
N PRO A 394 -18.94 13.44 23.12
CA PRO A 394 -20.21 13.88 22.55
C PRO A 394 -20.31 13.57 21.05
N ILE A 395 -21.44 13.00 20.65
CA ILE A 395 -21.77 12.70 19.24
C ILE A 395 -22.97 13.58 18.86
N TYR A 396 -22.88 14.29 17.74
CA TYR A 396 -23.96 15.09 17.18
C TYR A 396 -25.24 14.26 17.02
N ARG A 397 -26.37 14.80 17.51
CA ARG A 397 -27.70 14.17 17.43
C ARG A 397 -28.63 14.92 16.49
N GLY A 398 -28.60 16.25 16.54
CA GLY A 398 -29.49 17.08 15.76
C GLY A 398 -29.32 18.56 16.06
N MET A 399 -29.90 19.41 15.23
CA MET A 399 -29.89 20.86 15.39
C MET A 399 -31.28 21.46 15.26
N GLU A 400 -31.48 22.62 15.89
CA GLU A 400 -32.66 23.50 15.77
C GLU A 400 -32.19 24.90 15.49
N VAL A 401 -32.83 25.59 14.54
CA VAL A 401 -32.59 27.03 14.27
C VAL A 401 -33.49 27.84 15.19
N ASP A 402 -32.89 28.77 15.96
CA ASP A 402 -33.55 29.68 16.86
C ASP A 402 -33.15 31.13 16.49
N GLY A 403 -33.92 31.73 15.58
CA GLY A 403 -33.62 33.04 15.03
C GLY A 403 -32.30 33.07 14.29
N ASP A 404 -31.33 33.83 14.79
CA ASP A 404 -29.99 34.00 14.24
C ASP A 404 -28.94 33.01 14.82
N ARG A 405 -29.43 31.96 15.52
CA ARG A 405 -28.62 30.97 16.24
C ARG A 405 -28.99 29.57 15.83
N VAL A 406 -28.07 28.65 16.07
CA VAL A 406 -28.31 27.20 15.94
C VAL A 406 -28.04 26.52 17.27
N VAL A 407 -28.98 25.71 17.72
CA VAL A 407 -28.88 24.93 18.93
C VAL A 407 -28.58 23.48 18.58
N ILE A 408 -27.38 23.03 18.94
CA ILE A 408 -26.89 21.67 18.67
C ILE A 408 -27.08 20.76 19.88
N SER A 409 -27.70 19.60 19.68
CA SER A 409 -27.88 18.56 20.68
C SER A 409 -26.96 17.36 20.44
N PHE A 410 -26.57 16.67 21.51
CA PHE A 410 -25.60 15.57 21.49
C PHE A 410 -26.12 14.35 22.25
N THR A 411 -25.65 13.18 21.84
CA THR A 411 -25.62 11.94 22.63
C THR A 411 -24.22 11.77 23.25
N GLU A 412 -24.00 10.72 24.03
CA GLU A 412 -22.73 10.37 24.70
C GLU A 412 -22.12 11.53 25.50
N VAL A 413 -23.00 12.36 26.08
CA VAL A 413 -22.56 13.53 26.86
C VAL A 413 -21.94 13.16 28.22
N GLY A 414 -22.04 11.91 28.65
CA GLY A 414 -21.50 11.44 29.93
C GLY A 414 -22.03 12.26 31.10
N ARG A 415 -21.16 12.78 31.96
CA ARG A 415 -21.49 13.66 33.10
C ARG A 415 -21.83 15.10 32.68
N GLY A 416 -21.98 15.38 31.38
CA GLY A 416 -22.34 16.68 30.81
C GLY A 416 -21.24 17.21 29.88
N LEU A 417 -21.57 18.20 29.05
CA LEU A 417 -20.64 18.87 28.14
C LEU A 417 -19.62 19.73 28.89
N ALA A 418 -18.45 19.82 28.36
CA ALA A 418 -17.34 20.66 28.82
C ALA A 418 -16.48 21.17 27.66
N SER A 419 -15.62 22.13 27.93
CA SER A 419 -14.56 22.58 27.03
C SER A 419 -13.19 22.29 27.65
N ARG A 420 -12.26 21.77 26.89
CA ARG A 420 -10.85 21.66 27.29
C ARG A 420 -10.16 23.01 27.15
N GLY A 421 -10.22 23.83 28.21
CA GLY A 421 -9.58 25.14 28.27
C GLY A 421 -10.26 26.24 27.45
N GLY A 422 -10.82 27.25 28.13
CA GLY A 422 -11.40 28.44 27.52
C GLY A 422 -12.70 28.23 26.75
N GLY A 423 -12.99 29.14 25.84
CA GLY A 423 -14.17 29.10 24.98
C GLY A 423 -14.09 27.97 23.95
N LEU A 424 -15.25 27.57 23.42
CA LEU A 424 -15.33 26.54 22.37
C LEU A 424 -14.69 27.07 21.08
N LYS A 425 -14.01 26.18 20.36
CA LYS A 425 -13.30 26.46 19.11
C LYS A 425 -13.75 25.52 18.00
N HIS A 426 -13.41 25.89 16.76
CA HIS A 426 -13.65 25.10 15.55
C HIS A 426 -15.12 24.84 15.21
N PHE A 427 -16.02 25.71 15.66
CA PHE A 427 -17.38 25.77 15.13
C PHE A 427 -17.41 26.71 13.93
N ALA A 428 -18.10 26.31 12.89
CA ALA A 428 -18.36 27.10 11.70
C ALA A 428 -19.85 27.07 11.37
N VAL A 429 -20.40 28.17 10.90
CA VAL A 429 -21.81 28.31 10.52
C VAL A 429 -21.91 28.85 9.10
N ALA A 430 -22.94 28.43 8.36
CA ALA A 430 -23.26 28.93 7.03
C ALA A 430 -24.73 29.34 6.96
N GLY A 431 -25.00 30.40 6.19
CA GLY A 431 -26.34 30.79 5.75
C GLY A 431 -26.74 30.10 4.44
N GLU A 432 -27.80 30.60 3.79
CA GLU A 432 -28.33 30.08 2.51
C GLU A 432 -27.30 30.13 1.37
N ASP A 433 -26.31 31.03 1.47
CA ASP A 433 -25.19 31.13 0.52
C ASP A 433 -24.19 29.97 0.59
N ARG A 434 -24.36 29.07 1.58
CA ARG A 434 -23.52 27.88 1.84
C ARG A 434 -22.07 28.19 2.14
N LYS A 435 -21.72 29.43 2.48
CA LYS A 435 -20.36 29.83 2.83
C LYS A 435 -20.16 29.74 4.32
N PHE A 436 -19.25 28.85 4.73
CA PHE A 436 -18.91 28.68 6.14
C PHE A 436 -17.97 29.78 6.63
N VAL A 437 -18.31 30.33 7.79
CA VAL A 437 -17.48 31.27 8.56
C VAL A 437 -17.31 30.73 9.98
N TRP A 438 -16.21 31.09 10.65
CA TRP A 438 -16.02 30.72 12.05
C TRP A 438 -17.14 31.33 12.91
N ALA A 439 -17.59 30.58 13.90
CA ALA A 439 -18.73 30.96 14.73
C ALA A 439 -18.37 30.94 16.23
N ASP A 440 -19.02 31.82 16.98
CA ASP A 440 -19.05 31.76 18.42
C ASP A 440 -19.92 30.57 18.86
N ALA A 441 -19.46 29.85 19.88
CA ALA A 441 -20.16 28.70 20.40
C ALA A 441 -20.13 28.67 21.95
N VAL A 442 -21.27 28.40 22.56
CA VAL A 442 -21.41 28.41 24.03
C VAL A 442 -22.19 27.17 24.50
N ILE A 443 -21.66 26.50 25.51
CA ILE A 443 -22.34 25.39 26.16
C ILE A 443 -23.51 25.90 27.00
N LYS A 444 -24.73 25.37 26.79
CA LYS A 444 -25.90 25.57 27.61
C LYS A 444 -26.48 24.23 28.01
N GLY A 445 -26.18 23.79 29.26
CA GLY A 445 -26.51 22.45 29.69
C GLY A 445 -25.81 21.37 28.85
N ASN A 446 -26.61 20.50 28.24
CA ASN A 446 -26.09 19.47 27.32
C ASN A 446 -26.30 19.84 25.83
N LYS A 447 -26.40 21.13 25.54
CA LYS A 447 -26.47 21.67 24.16
C LYS A 447 -25.37 22.68 23.92
N VAL A 448 -25.06 22.95 22.65
CA VAL A 448 -24.17 24.04 22.23
C VAL A 448 -24.99 25.01 21.39
N VAL A 449 -24.93 26.30 21.72
CA VAL A 449 -25.53 27.38 20.94
C VAL A 449 -24.42 28.00 20.07
N VAL A 450 -24.64 28.00 18.76
CA VAL A 450 -23.69 28.50 17.75
C VAL A 450 -24.30 29.71 17.05
N SER A 451 -23.50 30.77 16.86
CA SER A 451 -23.94 32.00 16.17
C SER A 451 -22.77 32.72 15.53
N ASN A 452 -23.07 33.54 14.54
CA ASN A 452 -22.14 34.52 13.98
C ASN A 452 -22.92 35.81 13.62
N LYS A 453 -22.37 36.96 13.96
CA LYS A 453 -23.04 38.29 13.77
C LYS A 453 -23.41 38.57 12.33
N ASP A 454 -22.64 38.04 11.36
CA ASP A 454 -22.80 38.28 9.92
C ASP A 454 -23.72 37.22 9.25
N VAL A 455 -24.13 36.16 9.95
CA VAL A 455 -25.04 35.12 9.45
C VAL A 455 -26.37 35.22 10.18
N LYS A 456 -27.33 35.92 9.59
CA LYS A 456 -28.65 36.15 10.21
C LYS A 456 -29.63 35.01 10.08
N HIS A 457 -29.46 34.18 9.05
CA HIS A 457 -30.30 33.00 8.79
C HIS A 457 -29.39 31.77 8.62
N PRO A 458 -28.91 31.19 9.74
CA PRO A 458 -28.04 30.05 9.70
C PRO A 458 -28.81 28.80 9.26
N VAL A 459 -28.22 28.01 8.35
CA VAL A 459 -28.79 26.76 7.82
C VAL A 459 -27.93 25.54 8.11
N ALA A 460 -26.65 25.71 8.40
CA ALA A 460 -25.74 24.60 8.65
C ALA A 460 -24.62 24.97 9.65
N VAL A 461 -24.15 23.96 10.37
CA VAL A 461 -23.03 24.05 11.31
C VAL A 461 -22.06 22.91 11.06
N ARG A 462 -20.76 23.20 11.16
CA ARG A 462 -19.68 22.22 11.17
C ARG A 462 -18.84 22.38 12.44
N TYR A 463 -18.35 21.26 12.97
CA TYR A 463 -17.44 21.25 14.11
C TYR A 463 -16.23 20.39 13.82
N ALA A 464 -15.02 20.93 14.08
CA ALA A 464 -13.74 20.25 13.85
C ALA A 464 -13.61 19.69 12.42
N TRP A 465 -14.24 20.34 11.45
CA TRP A 465 -14.33 19.94 10.05
C TRP A 465 -13.14 20.52 9.25
N SER A 466 -11.99 19.90 9.38
CA SER A 466 -10.76 20.26 8.64
C SER A 466 -9.74 19.12 8.74
N ASP A 467 -8.66 19.22 7.97
CA ASP A 467 -7.54 18.26 8.07
C ASP A 467 -6.89 18.31 9.46
N ASN A 468 -6.70 19.52 10.00
CA ASN A 468 -6.01 19.75 11.26
C ASN A 468 -6.82 20.60 12.25
N PRO A 469 -7.82 20.04 12.94
CA PRO A 469 -8.57 20.73 13.97
C PRO A 469 -7.99 20.50 15.37
N SER A 470 -6.67 20.45 15.53
CA SER A 470 -5.98 20.00 16.76
C SER A 470 -6.30 20.79 18.02
N ASP A 471 -6.85 22.02 17.89
CA ASP A 471 -7.32 22.83 19.02
C ASP A 471 -8.84 22.88 19.19
N ALA A 472 -9.58 22.04 18.44
CA ALA A 472 -10.99 21.79 18.73
C ALA A 472 -11.12 21.14 20.12
N ASN A 473 -12.04 21.65 20.96
CA ASN A 473 -11.97 21.43 22.38
C ASN A 473 -13.29 21.08 23.08
N LEU A 474 -14.37 20.86 22.33
CA LEU A 474 -15.61 20.31 22.92
C LEU A 474 -15.36 18.89 23.41
N CYS A 475 -15.74 18.61 24.64
CA CYS A 475 -15.64 17.29 25.25
C CYS A 475 -16.80 17.04 26.22
N ASN A 476 -16.88 15.84 26.77
CA ASN A 476 -17.69 15.60 27.96
C ASN A 476 -16.82 15.78 29.24
N LYS A 477 -17.46 15.84 30.40
CA LYS A 477 -16.79 15.96 31.72
C LYS A 477 -15.99 14.71 32.10
N ASP A 478 -16.05 13.64 31.29
CA ASP A 478 -15.21 12.47 31.41
C ASP A 478 -13.87 12.66 30.64
N GLY A 479 -13.71 13.82 29.99
CA GLY A 479 -12.51 14.21 29.26
C GLY A 479 -12.42 13.67 27.83
N LEU A 480 -13.48 13.06 27.28
CA LEU A 480 -13.50 12.52 25.94
C LEU A 480 -13.98 13.58 24.93
N LEU A 481 -13.20 13.77 23.86
CA LEU A 481 -13.48 14.77 22.82
C LEU A 481 -14.71 14.41 21.99
N ALA A 482 -15.47 15.44 21.63
CA ALA A 482 -16.56 15.30 20.68
C ALA A 482 -16.04 14.88 19.29
N ALA A 483 -16.71 13.94 18.64
CA ALA A 483 -16.38 13.59 17.27
C ALA A 483 -16.66 14.79 16.34
N PRO A 484 -15.83 15.01 15.30
CA PRO A 484 -16.13 15.98 14.24
C PRO A 484 -17.46 15.69 13.57
N PHE A 485 -18.19 16.73 13.21
CA PHE A 485 -19.46 16.57 12.51
C PHE A 485 -19.77 17.74 11.57
N ARG A 486 -20.71 17.50 10.68
CA ARG A 486 -21.42 18.51 9.89
C ARG A 486 -22.91 18.25 9.94
N THR A 487 -23.69 19.30 9.69
CA THR A 487 -25.16 19.21 9.61
C THR A 487 -25.67 19.33 8.17
N ASP A 488 -24.79 19.67 7.27
CA ASP A 488 -25.05 19.80 5.82
C ASP A 488 -24.74 18.50 5.06
N ASN A 489 -25.16 18.49 3.79
CA ASN A 489 -24.91 17.36 2.88
C ASN A 489 -24.30 17.79 1.53
N TRP A 490 -23.78 19.03 1.46
CA TRP A 490 -23.14 19.57 0.25
C TRP A 490 -21.63 19.72 0.36
#